data_adcee8183f4cbe53e34b884e73c6acb7
#
_entry.id   adcee8183f4cbe53e34b884e73c6acb7
#
_cell.length_a   1.000
_cell.length_b   1.000
_cell.length_c   1.000
_cell.angle_alpha   90.00
_cell.angle_beta   90.00
_cell.angle_gamma   90.00
#
_symmetry.space_group_name_H-M   'P 1'
#
loop_
_entity.id
_entity.type
_entity.pdbx_description
1 polymer ?
#
loop_
_entity_poly.entity_id
_entity_poly.type
_entity_poly.pdbx_seq_one_letter_code
_entity_poly.pdbx_strand_id
1 'polypeptide(L)'
;MPKRKTLFTDELRQKYPCFRKGRSDFEAECITCGYGTFISVANKGRVSLDDHIKTTKHKQAIRGENEASSSSKVTDYFSKVGTKSGDEVAAAEATMAFHTVKHHYSYKSNDCTSTLMAKIFPDSSTAKRYSCARTKIEAIVNNVLAPVSVQYVLNDIEEHEIKYLGVATDGSNHKSTKLFPIVIQYFDWKNGGLQSKLLDVRSTKNETSLTIANEIKETLKKTKLFNKCISFTGDNCNTNFGGLRRRKGNNVFTHMKNDVPALVGVGCPAHILNNCLHHGANQISLDVESIIYKTYQHFSIYTVRTEELKDFCLFVDIEYKKLLSHSVTRWLSLYPSLSRMLQMYPALKSYFLSIDKPPIVLKHFFENSLGEHYLRHMQSFVAVFHEQVQNIEKSKISLVEVVASLNSVKTTILERKRQMFVSIQVKSTLTKFREEGKDRECDLFMSDVSSLYDSCVAYLDEWTNSFAEFKCFDWMLLSNAKEWANVEPCVNYLAEKNVDIDDAKLFDQYQGLCKFVQRRHETDATAFSKMMAHEKWTEYFQHC
;
A
#
# COMPACT_ATOMS: atom_id res chain seq x y z
N MET A 1 26.77 -32.97 -53.35
CA MET A 1 27.26 -32.07 -52.29
C MET A 1 26.05 -31.38 -51.63
N PRO A 2 25.90 -31.36 -50.31
CA PRO A 2 24.81 -30.64 -49.68
C PRO A 2 24.98 -29.15 -49.96
N LYS A 3 23.92 -28.47 -50.40
CA LYS A 3 23.92 -27.02 -50.66
C LYS A 3 24.25 -26.27 -49.36
N ARG A 4 25.23 -25.36 -49.42
CA ARG A 4 25.64 -24.52 -48.30
C ARG A 4 24.45 -23.64 -47.85
N LYS A 5 24.07 -23.70 -46.59
CA LYS A 5 22.96 -22.88 -46.05
C LYS A 5 23.33 -21.38 -46.05
N THR A 6 22.40 -20.52 -46.45
CA THR A 6 22.61 -19.07 -46.51
C THR A 6 22.27 -18.43 -45.15
N LEU A 7 23.15 -17.55 -44.68
CA LEU A 7 22.97 -16.79 -43.42
C LEU A 7 22.23 -15.46 -43.68
N PHE A 8 21.52 -14.97 -42.68
CA PHE A 8 20.99 -13.60 -42.69
C PHE A 8 22.08 -12.63 -42.22
N THR A 9 22.73 -11.97 -43.18
CA THR A 9 23.88 -11.08 -42.96
C THR A 9 23.49 -9.63 -42.77
N ASP A 10 24.39 -8.79 -42.27
CA ASP A 10 24.14 -7.34 -42.12
C ASP A 10 23.95 -6.66 -43.49
N GLU A 11 24.52 -7.17 -44.56
CA GLU A 11 24.27 -6.70 -45.94
C GLU A 11 22.79 -6.94 -46.34
N LEU A 12 22.26 -8.11 -46.00
CA LEU A 12 20.82 -8.41 -46.23
C LEU A 12 19.94 -7.53 -45.37
N ARG A 13 20.36 -7.25 -44.14
CA ARG A 13 19.62 -6.33 -43.23
C ARG A 13 19.59 -4.90 -43.76
N GLN A 14 20.71 -4.40 -44.27
CA GLN A 14 20.76 -3.05 -44.87
C GLN A 14 19.88 -2.96 -46.13
N LYS A 15 19.87 -4.00 -46.95
CA LYS A 15 19.09 -4.05 -48.18
C LYS A 15 17.59 -4.24 -47.94
N TYR A 16 17.22 -4.86 -46.83
CA TYR A 16 15.83 -5.15 -46.47
C TYR A 16 15.52 -4.64 -45.05
N PRO A 17 15.35 -3.33 -44.87
CA PRO A 17 15.18 -2.70 -43.54
C PRO A 17 13.93 -3.15 -42.77
N CYS A 18 12.94 -3.74 -43.45
CA CYS A 18 11.76 -4.34 -42.81
C CYS A 18 12.03 -5.70 -42.13
N PHE A 19 13.28 -6.20 -42.16
CA PHE A 19 13.66 -7.45 -41.50
C PHE A 19 14.76 -7.20 -40.47
N ARG A 20 14.69 -7.95 -39.37
CA ARG A 20 15.75 -8.08 -38.37
C ARG A 20 16.16 -9.54 -38.19
N LYS A 21 17.28 -9.79 -37.52
CA LYS A 21 17.74 -11.17 -37.23
C LYS A 21 16.67 -11.93 -36.45
N GLY A 22 16.34 -13.14 -36.92
CA GLY A 22 15.38 -14.03 -36.28
C GLY A 22 15.98 -14.83 -35.11
N ARG A 23 15.40 -16.01 -34.83
CA ARG A 23 15.82 -16.89 -33.73
C ARG A 23 17.14 -17.59 -33.98
N SER A 24 17.55 -17.69 -35.25
CA SER A 24 18.84 -18.29 -35.67
C SER A 24 19.48 -17.45 -36.76
N ASP A 25 20.75 -17.74 -37.05
CA ASP A 25 21.49 -17.08 -38.15
C ASP A 25 20.90 -17.37 -39.55
N PHE A 26 19.98 -18.31 -39.65
CA PHE A 26 19.34 -18.74 -40.90
C PHE A 26 17.90 -18.19 -41.04
N GLU A 27 17.48 -17.30 -40.11
CA GLU A 27 16.14 -16.74 -40.08
C GLU A 27 16.13 -15.22 -39.98
N ALA A 28 15.20 -14.60 -40.67
CA ALA A 28 14.88 -13.18 -40.54
C ALA A 28 13.46 -13.02 -39.97
N GLU A 29 13.24 -12.05 -39.09
CA GLU A 29 11.93 -11.68 -38.58
C GLU A 29 11.44 -10.43 -39.30
N CYS A 30 10.22 -10.47 -39.86
CA CYS A 30 9.62 -9.31 -40.49
C CYS A 30 9.02 -8.36 -39.46
N ILE A 31 9.57 -7.15 -39.34
CA ILE A 31 9.14 -6.11 -38.39
C ILE A 31 7.74 -5.61 -38.76
N THR A 32 7.47 -5.41 -40.05
CA THR A 32 6.21 -4.89 -40.59
C THR A 32 5.02 -5.85 -40.36
N CYS A 33 5.26 -7.17 -40.46
CA CYS A 33 4.20 -8.16 -40.22
C CYS A 33 3.94 -8.48 -38.75
N GLY A 34 4.68 -7.87 -37.84
CA GLY A 34 4.57 -8.02 -36.38
C GLY A 34 5.38 -9.19 -35.81
N TYR A 35 5.49 -9.17 -34.47
CA TYR A 35 6.29 -10.13 -33.71
C TYR A 35 5.89 -11.58 -34.00
N GLY A 36 6.90 -12.42 -34.25
CA GLY A 36 6.70 -13.86 -34.49
C GLY A 36 6.59 -14.26 -35.97
N THR A 37 6.73 -13.32 -36.92
CA THR A 37 6.75 -13.66 -38.36
C THR A 37 8.18 -13.92 -38.82
N PHE A 38 8.62 -15.19 -38.73
CA PHE A 38 9.98 -15.62 -39.09
C PHE A 38 10.03 -16.22 -40.49
N ILE A 39 11.05 -15.86 -41.28
CA ILE A 39 11.28 -16.29 -42.64
C ILE A 39 12.67 -16.98 -42.70
N SER A 40 12.71 -18.25 -43.09
CA SER A 40 13.96 -18.97 -43.26
C SER A 40 14.66 -18.55 -44.55
N VAL A 41 15.92 -18.09 -44.43
CA VAL A 41 16.79 -17.77 -45.56
C VAL A 41 17.76 -18.91 -45.89
N ALA A 42 17.75 -20.00 -45.14
CA ALA A 42 18.70 -21.11 -45.24
C ALA A 42 18.82 -21.68 -46.67
N ASN A 43 17.70 -21.86 -47.38
CA ASN A 43 17.67 -22.58 -48.65
C ASN A 43 17.67 -21.67 -49.89
N LYS A 44 16.92 -20.54 -49.82
CA LYS A 44 16.72 -19.65 -50.97
C LYS A 44 17.34 -18.24 -50.77
N GLY A 45 17.98 -18.01 -49.61
CA GLY A 45 18.61 -16.73 -49.33
C GLY A 45 17.67 -15.54 -49.47
N ARG A 46 18.10 -14.50 -50.19
CA ARG A 46 17.34 -13.27 -50.42
C ARG A 46 16.00 -13.52 -51.08
N VAL A 47 15.84 -14.55 -51.89
CA VAL A 47 14.58 -14.87 -52.61
C VAL A 47 13.45 -15.13 -51.62
N SER A 48 13.75 -15.74 -50.45
CA SER A 48 12.74 -15.95 -49.40
C SER A 48 12.21 -14.62 -48.85
N LEU A 49 13.04 -13.58 -48.74
CA LEU A 49 12.67 -12.25 -48.30
C LEU A 49 11.82 -11.52 -49.34
N ASP A 50 12.25 -11.61 -50.63
CA ASP A 50 11.54 -11.07 -51.77
C ASP A 50 10.14 -11.71 -51.94
N ASP A 51 10.05 -13.02 -51.74
CA ASP A 51 8.79 -13.76 -51.80
C ASP A 51 7.85 -13.32 -50.65
N HIS A 52 8.40 -13.11 -49.43
CA HIS A 52 7.61 -12.64 -48.30
C HIS A 52 7.07 -11.22 -48.51
N ILE A 53 7.89 -10.28 -49.01
CA ILE A 53 7.44 -8.92 -49.32
C ILE A 53 6.28 -8.89 -50.33
N LYS A 54 6.22 -9.84 -51.25
CA LYS A 54 5.15 -9.94 -52.23
C LYS A 54 3.84 -10.52 -51.68
N THR A 55 3.85 -11.12 -50.47
CA THR A 55 2.66 -11.74 -49.88
C THR A 55 1.57 -10.70 -49.57
N THR A 56 0.32 -11.13 -49.67
CA THR A 56 -0.85 -10.31 -49.36
C THR A 56 -0.81 -9.80 -47.92
N LYS A 57 -0.34 -10.66 -46.99
CA LYS A 57 -0.18 -10.30 -45.56
C LYS A 57 0.80 -9.15 -45.38
N HIS A 58 1.98 -9.20 -46.03
CA HIS A 58 2.97 -8.12 -45.92
C HIS A 58 2.49 -6.81 -46.52
N LYS A 59 1.84 -6.88 -47.71
CA LYS A 59 1.24 -5.71 -48.36
C LYS A 59 0.11 -5.09 -47.57
N GLN A 60 -0.71 -5.89 -46.89
CA GLN A 60 -1.74 -5.40 -45.98
C GLN A 60 -1.15 -4.75 -44.73
N ALA A 61 -0.07 -5.31 -44.16
CA ALA A 61 0.61 -4.72 -43.03
C ALA A 61 1.22 -3.34 -43.38
N ILE A 62 1.89 -3.19 -44.54
CA ILE A 62 2.38 -1.90 -45.04
C ILE A 62 1.23 -0.89 -45.25
N ARG A 63 0.07 -1.32 -45.78
CA ARG A 63 -1.07 -0.45 -45.91
C ARG A 63 -1.61 0.00 -44.57
N GLY A 64 -1.68 -0.92 -43.58
CA GLY A 64 -2.06 -0.61 -42.21
C GLY A 64 -1.07 0.35 -41.52
N GLU A 65 0.23 0.23 -41.75
CA GLU A 65 1.23 1.19 -41.25
C GLU A 65 1.12 2.56 -41.92
N ASN A 66 0.86 2.61 -43.21
CA ASN A 66 0.64 3.85 -43.96
C ASN A 66 -0.70 4.51 -43.58
N GLU A 67 -1.74 3.72 -43.36
CA GLU A 67 -3.02 4.22 -42.82
C GLU A 67 -2.90 4.66 -41.39
N ALA A 68 -2.09 3.99 -40.54
CA ALA A 68 -1.80 4.39 -39.18
C ALA A 68 -0.87 5.63 -39.11
N SER A 69 0.04 5.80 -40.06
CA SER A 69 0.89 7.02 -40.17
C SER A 69 0.16 8.19 -40.84
N SER A 70 -0.91 7.94 -41.61
CA SER A 70 -1.82 8.96 -42.16
C SER A 70 -3.05 9.20 -41.29
N SER A 71 -3.33 8.32 -40.31
CA SER A 71 -4.33 8.60 -39.28
C SER A 71 -3.75 9.67 -38.38
N SER A 72 -4.27 10.89 -38.46
CA SER A 72 -4.11 11.96 -37.47
C SER A 72 -4.21 11.33 -36.09
N LYS A 73 -3.26 11.69 -35.19
CA LYS A 73 -3.29 11.26 -33.78
C LYS A 73 -4.71 11.48 -33.27
N VAL A 74 -5.21 10.61 -32.40
CA VAL A 74 -6.54 10.76 -31.76
C VAL A 74 -6.70 12.18 -31.21
N THR A 75 -5.60 12.83 -30.76
CA THR A 75 -5.54 14.25 -30.38
C THR A 75 -5.88 15.21 -31.52
N ASP A 76 -5.55 14.89 -32.78
CA ASP A 76 -5.86 15.76 -33.94
C ASP A 76 -7.34 15.60 -34.37
N TYR A 77 -7.97 14.48 -34.03
CA TYR A 77 -9.40 14.28 -34.20
C TYR A 77 -10.22 15.07 -33.18
N PHE A 78 -9.69 15.23 -31.97
CA PHE A 78 -10.31 16.10 -30.95
C PHE A 78 -10.04 17.60 -31.19
N SER A 79 -8.99 17.96 -31.92
CA SER A 79 -8.68 19.34 -32.30
C SER A 79 -9.36 19.81 -33.59
N LYS A 80 -9.93 18.90 -34.40
CA LYS A 80 -10.67 19.21 -35.63
C LYS A 80 -12.18 18.96 -35.44
N VAL A 81 -12.88 20.07 -35.16
CA VAL A 81 -14.33 20.19 -35.25
C VAL A 81 -15.10 19.36 -34.23
N GLY A 82 -15.01 19.77 -32.95
CA GLY A 82 -16.04 19.41 -31.97
C GLY A 82 -17.38 20.00 -32.41
N THR A 83 -18.27 19.20 -33.01
CA THR A 83 -19.68 19.60 -33.05
C THR A 83 -20.22 19.48 -31.63
N LYS A 84 -21.02 20.44 -31.16
CA LYS A 84 -21.64 20.42 -29.82
C LYS A 84 -22.19 19.03 -29.45
N SER A 85 -22.77 18.33 -30.41
CA SER A 85 -23.30 16.98 -30.26
C SER A 85 -22.20 15.90 -30.16
N GLY A 86 -21.00 16.11 -30.70
CA GLY A 86 -19.85 15.20 -30.56
C GLY A 86 -19.25 15.30 -29.16
N ASP A 87 -19.14 16.52 -28.64
CA ASP A 87 -18.61 16.79 -27.29
C ASP A 87 -19.54 16.23 -26.20
N GLU A 88 -20.86 16.27 -26.40
CA GLU A 88 -21.84 15.69 -25.49
C GLU A 88 -21.70 14.15 -25.40
N VAL A 89 -21.44 13.47 -26.51
CA VAL A 89 -21.17 12.03 -26.53
C VAL A 89 -19.85 11.71 -25.83
N ALA A 90 -18.79 12.45 -26.13
CA ALA A 90 -17.48 12.27 -25.49
C ALA A 90 -17.57 12.52 -23.96
N ALA A 91 -18.30 13.54 -23.54
CA ALA A 91 -18.55 13.82 -22.12
C ALA A 91 -19.32 12.70 -21.43
N ALA A 92 -20.36 12.14 -22.07
CA ALA A 92 -21.12 11.00 -21.54
C ALA A 92 -20.25 9.74 -21.39
N GLU A 93 -19.39 9.47 -22.38
CA GLU A 93 -18.47 8.34 -22.36
C GLU A 93 -17.37 8.50 -21.30
N ALA A 94 -16.80 9.70 -21.15
CA ALA A 94 -15.82 10.01 -20.10
C ALA A 94 -16.47 9.91 -18.70
N THR A 95 -17.71 10.39 -18.54
CA THR A 95 -18.45 10.28 -17.29
C THR A 95 -18.70 8.82 -16.90
N MET A 96 -19.06 7.96 -17.86
CA MET A 96 -19.23 6.53 -17.60
C MET A 96 -17.91 5.84 -17.28
N ALA A 97 -16.82 6.19 -17.97
CA ALA A 97 -15.49 5.69 -17.64
C ALA A 97 -15.06 6.08 -16.23
N PHE A 98 -15.27 7.35 -15.84
CA PHE A 98 -15.03 7.84 -14.46
C PHE A 98 -15.89 7.10 -13.44
N HIS A 99 -17.19 6.93 -13.70
CA HIS A 99 -18.10 6.17 -12.83
C HIS A 99 -17.61 4.73 -12.64
N THR A 100 -17.22 4.06 -13.73
CA THR A 100 -16.69 2.69 -13.70
C THR A 100 -15.47 2.56 -12.79
N VAL A 101 -14.52 3.49 -12.89
CA VAL A 101 -13.30 3.50 -12.04
C VAL A 101 -13.64 3.86 -10.59
N LYS A 102 -14.45 4.91 -10.38
CA LYS A 102 -14.82 5.40 -9.04
C LYS A 102 -15.50 4.32 -8.20
N HIS A 103 -16.31 3.45 -8.82
CA HIS A 103 -17.06 2.40 -8.14
C HIS A 103 -16.43 1.00 -8.28
N HIS A 104 -15.20 0.93 -8.80
CA HIS A 104 -14.46 -0.33 -8.97
C HIS A 104 -15.20 -1.38 -9.83
N TYR A 105 -15.98 -0.94 -10.79
CA TYR A 105 -16.65 -1.86 -11.70
C TYR A 105 -15.68 -2.47 -12.71
N SER A 106 -15.94 -3.70 -13.11
CA SER A 106 -15.20 -4.32 -14.21
C SER A 106 -15.44 -3.56 -15.51
N TYR A 107 -14.39 -3.29 -16.28
CA TYR A 107 -14.57 -2.70 -17.63
C TYR A 107 -15.51 -3.54 -18.51
N LYS A 108 -15.50 -4.87 -18.31
CA LYS A 108 -16.41 -5.79 -19.03
C LYS A 108 -17.88 -5.53 -18.74
N SER A 109 -18.25 -4.96 -17.60
CA SER A 109 -19.64 -4.61 -17.29
C SER A 109 -20.22 -3.57 -18.24
N ASN A 110 -19.37 -2.85 -18.97
CA ASN A 110 -19.78 -1.82 -19.93
C ASN A 110 -19.98 -2.34 -21.36
N ASP A 111 -19.73 -3.62 -21.63
CA ASP A 111 -19.85 -4.15 -23.01
C ASP A 111 -21.28 -4.07 -23.57
N CYS A 112 -22.31 -4.11 -22.72
CA CYS A 112 -23.70 -3.97 -23.12
C CYS A 112 -24.28 -2.55 -22.93
N THR A 113 -23.52 -1.63 -22.31
CA THR A 113 -24.01 -0.31 -21.90
C THR A 113 -24.47 0.53 -23.09
N SER A 114 -23.80 0.45 -24.24
CA SER A 114 -24.19 1.18 -25.46
C SER A 114 -25.61 0.80 -25.92
N THR A 115 -25.89 -0.50 -25.97
CA THR A 115 -27.22 -1.01 -26.32
C THR A 115 -28.27 -0.64 -25.27
N LEU A 116 -27.87 -0.68 -23.98
CA LEU A 116 -28.77 -0.37 -22.88
C LEU A 116 -29.15 1.11 -22.87
N MET A 117 -28.20 2.03 -23.04
CA MET A 117 -28.47 3.47 -23.10
C MET A 117 -29.41 3.85 -24.22
N ALA A 118 -29.23 3.29 -25.43
CA ALA A 118 -30.10 3.54 -26.55
C ALA A 118 -31.54 3.03 -26.33
N LYS A 119 -31.72 1.96 -25.54
CA LYS A 119 -33.03 1.43 -25.18
C LYS A 119 -33.72 2.21 -24.06
N ILE A 120 -32.97 2.64 -23.06
CA ILE A 120 -33.52 3.40 -21.91
C ILE A 120 -33.91 4.81 -22.32
N PHE A 121 -33.11 5.44 -23.19
CA PHE A 121 -33.31 6.81 -23.66
C PHE A 121 -33.48 6.85 -25.20
N PRO A 122 -34.59 6.35 -25.72
CA PRO A 122 -34.78 6.19 -27.19
C PRO A 122 -34.92 7.52 -27.95
N ASP A 123 -35.21 8.59 -27.26
CA ASP A 123 -35.35 9.95 -27.80
C ASP A 123 -34.04 10.76 -27.75
N SER A 124 -33.04 10.31 -26.98
CA SER A 124 -31.74 10.98 -26.84
C SER A 124 -30.80 10.65 -28.01
N SER A 125 -30.39 11.68 -28.75
CA SER A 125 -29.36 11.57 -29.81
C SER A 125 -27.99 11.17 -29.23
N THR A 126 -27.66 11.65 -28.04
CA THR A 126 -26.41 11.30 -27.31
C THR A 126 -26.41 9.82 -26.92
N ALA A 127 -27.53 9.31 -26.39
CA ALA A 127 -27.64 7.89 -25.98
C ALA A 127 -27.58 6.94 -27.21
N LYS A 128 -28.16 7.32 -28.35
CA LYS A 128 -28.07 6.54 -29.61
C LYS A 128 -26.65 6.48 -30.16
N ARG A 129 -25.86 7.52 -29.98
CA ARG A 129 -24.46 7.62 -30.46
C ARG A 129 -23.44 7.14 -29.44
N TYR A 130 -23.85 6.95 -28.17
CA TYR A 130 -22.99 6.45 -27.13
C TYR A 130 -22.43 5.07 -27.51
N SER A 131 -21.09 4.93 -27.49
CA SER A 131 -20.41 3.68 -27.88
C SER A 131 -19.14 3.52 -27.04
N CYS A 132 -19.31 3.04 -25.78
CA CYS A 132 -18.23 2.94 -24.81
C CYS A 132 -18.23 1.57 -24.12
N ALA A 133 -17.65 0.57 -24.78
CA ALA A 133 -17.39 -0.75 -24.23
C ALA A 133 -16.02 -0.78 -23.52
N ARG A 134 -15.64 -1.96 -22.94
CA ARG A 134 -14.43 -2.15 -22.13
C ARG A 134 -13.16 -1.52 -22.71
N THR A 135 -12.91 -1.73 -24.01
CA THR A 135 -11.69 -1.24 -24.69
C THR A 135 -11.64 0.28 -24.75
N LYS A 136 -12.79 0.93 -25.03
CA LYS A 136 -12.87 2.39 -25.07
C LYS A 136 -12.79 2.97 -23.67
N ILE A 137 -13.40 2.33 -22.66
CA ILE A 137 -13.25 2.72 -21.25
C ILE A 137 -11.78 2.67 -20.83
N GLU A 138 -11.09 1.56 -21.12
CA GLU A 138 -9.66 1.42 -20.83
C GLU A 138 -8.85 2.53 -21.50
N ALA A 139 -9.13 2.83 -22.77
CA ALA A 139 -8.46 3.91 -23.49
C ALA A 139 -8.73 5.30 -22.88
N ILE A 140 -9.98 5.58 -22.50
CA ILE A 140 -10.35 6.85 -21.83
C ILE A 140 -9.66 6.96 -20.47
N VAL A 141 -9.65 5.88 -19.67
CA VAL A 141 -8.99 5.88 -18.36
C VAL A 141 -7.50 6.13 -18.50
N ASN A 142 -6.82 5.40 -19.39
CA ASN A 142 -5.37 5.47 -19.52
C ASN A 142 -4.87 6.74 -20.22
N ASN A 143 -5.61 7.25 -21.21
CA ASN A 143 -5.13 8.33 -22.06
C ASN A 143 -5.78 9.69 -21.76
N VAL A 144 -6.85 9.72 -20.96
CA VAL A 144 -7.55 10.96 -20.59
C VAL A 144 -7.62 11.12 -19.08
N LEU A 145 -8.32 10.23 -18.36
CA LEU A 145 -8.61 10.44 -16.94
C LEU A 145 -7.35 10.38 -16.06
N ALA A 146 -6.48 9.40 -16.28
CA ALA A 146 -5.26 9.28 -15.48
C ALA A 146 -4.27 10.44 -15.73
N PRO A 147 -3.94 10.83 -16.98
CA PRO A 147 -3.11 12.02 -17.24
C PRO A 147 -3.71 13.32 -16.68
N VAL A 148 -5.01 13.52 -16.83
CA VAL A 148 -5.71 14.70 -16.30
C VAL A 148 -5.65 14.73 -14.77
N SER A 149 -5.87 13.58 -14.11
CA SER A 149 -5.76 13.50 -12.66
C SER A 149 -4.36 13.86 -12.15
N VAL A 150 -3.30 13.38 -12.82
CA VAL A 150 -1.91 13.75 -12.49
C VAL A 150 -1.70 15.24 -12.73
N GLN A 151 -2.18 15.80 -13.86
CA GLN A 151 -2.03 17.22 -14.17
C GLN A 151 -2.70 18.13 -13.14
N TYR A 152 -3.88 17.76 -12.60
CA TYR A 152 -4.50 18.49 -11.51
C TYR A 152 -3.59 18.55 -10.28
N VAL A 153 -2.99 17.40 -9.90
CA VAL A 153 -2.06 17.37 -8.76
C VAL A 153 -0.84 18.27 -9.00
N LEU A 154 -0.29 18.27 -10.22
CA LEU A 154 0.86 19.11 -10.56
C LEU A 154 0.51 20.59 -10.55
N ASN A 155 -0.68 20.95 -11.05
CA ASN A 155 -1.18 22.33 -11.02
C ASN A 155 -1.39 22.81 -9.58
N ASP A 156 -2.03 22.01 -8.71
CA ASP A 156 -2.18 22.34 -7.29
C ASP A 156 -0.82 22.61 -6.62
N ILE A 157 0.19 21.75 -6.90
CA ILE A 157 1.54 21.90 -6.33
C ILE A 157 2.22 23.21 -6.81
N GLU A 158 1.98 23.62 -8.05
CA GLU A 158 2.52 24.84 -8.62
C GLU A 158 1.78 26.08 -8.12
N GLU A 159 0.44 26.11 -8.21
CA GLU A 159 -0.44 27.22 -7.80
C GLU A 159 -0.39 27.51 -6.30
N HIS A 160 -0.20 26.47 -5.49
CA HIS A 160 -0.09 26.61 -4.03
C HIS A 160 1.37 26.73 -3.57
N GLU A 161 2.32 26.85 -4.51
CA GLU A 161 3.75 27.04 -4.21
C GLU A 161 4.33 25.99 -3.25
N ILE A 162 3.89 24.72 -3.38
CA ILE A 162 4.39 23.63 -2.56
C ILE A 162 5.88 23.44 -2.81
N LYS A 163 6.70 23.66 -1.78
CA LYS A 163 8.17 23.60 -1.87
C LYS A 163 8.72 22.20 -1.63
N TYR A 164 8.10 21.43 -0.76
CA TYR A 164 8.61 20.15 -0.27
C TYR A 164 7.55 19.05 -0.35
N LEU A 165 7.99 17.85 -0.70
CA LEU A 165 7.17 16.65 -0.69
C LEU A 165 7.98 15.42 -0.29
N GLY A 166 7.29 14.42 0.22
CA GLY A 166 7.81 13.07 0.40
C GLY A 166 7.33 12.15 -0.70
N VAL A 167 8.12 11.13 -1.03
CA VAL A 167 7.73 10.05 -1.93
C VAL A 167 7.65 8.72 -1.18
N ALA A 168 6.62 7.94 -1.47
CA ALA A 168 6.43 6.60 -0.90
C ALA A 168 6.20 5.57 -2.00
N THR A 169 6.65 4.33 -1.76
CA THR A 169 6.35 3.18 -2.61
C THR A 169 6.14 1.93 -1.76
N ASP A 170 5.27 1.04 -2.25
CA ASP A 170 5.06 -0.29 -1.70
C ASP A 170 4.84 -1.28 -2.84
N GLY A 171 5.69 -2.33 -2.90
CA GLY A 171 5.67 -3.31 -3.97
C GLY A 171 4.56 -4.33 -3.79
N SER A 172 3.66 -4.48 -4.77
CA SER A 172 2.64 -5.52 -4.78
C SER A 172 2.71 -6.41 -6.01
N ASN A 173 2.35 -7.69 -5.84
CA ASN A 173 2.29 -8.63 -6.94
C ASN A 173 0.88 -8.66 -7.56
N HIS A 174 0.81 -8.46 -8.87
CA HIS A 174 -0.39 -8.75 -9.65
C HIS A 174 -0.08 -9.86 -10.66
N LYS A 175 -0.51 -11.09 -10.37
CA LYS A 175 -0.13 -12.31 -11.12
C LYS A 175 1.40 -12.46 -11.16
N SER A 176 2.00 -12.42 -12.36
CA SER A 176 3.44 -12.51 -12.60
C SER A 176 4.15 -11.15 -12.68
N THR A 177 3.43 -10.04 -12.45
CA THR A 177 3.96 -8.69 -12.60
C THR A 177 4.05 -8.03 -11.23
N LYS A 178 5.20 -7.46 -10.90
CA LYS A 178 5.39 -6.63 -9.73
C LYS A 178 5.04 -5.18 -10.06
N LEU A 179 4.19 -4.57 -9.25
CA LEU A 179 3.75 -3.20 -9.39
C LEU A 179 4.32 -2.36 -8.24
N PHE A 180 4.79 -1.17 -8.57
CA PHE A 180 5.31 -0.18 -7.63
C PHE A 180 4.52 1.12 -7.79
N PRO A 181 3.55 1.41 -6.90
CA PRO A 181 2.92 2.71 -6.87
C PRO A 181 3.92 3.76 -6.40
N ILE A 182 3.91 4.92 -7.04
CA ILE A 182 4.67 6.10 -6.63
C ILE A 182 3.68 7.10 -6.08
N VAL A 183 3.65 7.22 -4.76
CA VAL A 183 2.76 8.10 -4.02
C VAL A 183 3.57 9.29 -3.52
N ILE A 184 3.04 10.49 -3.68
CA ILE A 184 3.62 11.70 -3.09
C ILE A 184 2.75 12.19 -1.94
N GLN A 185 3.41 12.73 -0.90
CA GLN A 185 2.75 13.36 0.23
C GLN A 185 3.32 14.76 0.43
N TYR A 186 2.44 15.75 0.61
CA TYR A 186 2.80 17.14 0.83
C TYR A 186 1.76 17.85 1.71
N PHE A 187 2.15 18.95 2.31
CA PHE A 187 1.24 19.80 3.08
C PHE A 187 0.76 20.97 2.22
N ASP A 188 -0.55 21.09 2.09
CA ASP A 188 -1.23 22.14 1.33
C ASP A 188 -2.17 22.92 2.24
N TRP A 189 -1.70 24.03 2.75
CA TRP A 189 -2.45 24.87 3.68
C TRP A 189 -3.69 25.51 3.05
N LYS A 190 -3.69 25.72 1.71
CA LYS A 190 -4.84 26.28 0.98
C LYS A 190 -5.94 25.27 0.74
N ASN A 191 -5.59 23.96 0.65
CA ASN A 191 -6.50 22.91 0.19
C ASN A 191 -6.61 21.74 1.18
N GLY A 192 -6.83 22.06 2.46
CA GLY A 192 -7.16 21.05 3.47
C GLY A 192 -6.01 20.26 4.06
N GLY A 193 -4.81 20.84 4.12
CA GLY A 193 -3.68 20.34 4.88
C GLY A 193 -2.92 19.20 4.19
N LEU A 194 -2.68 18.09 4.88
CA LEU A 194 -1.89 16.99 4.36
C LEU A 194 -2.58 16.29 3.18
N GLN A 195 -1.88 16.17 2.07
CA GLN A 195 -2.33 15.53 0.84
C GLN A 195 -1.48 14.29 0.55
N SER A 196 -2.14 13.19 0.17
CA SER A 196 -1.48 11.99 -0.36
C SER A 196 -2.05 11.70 -1.74
N LYS A 197 -1.21 11.67 -2.76
CA LYS A 197 -1.63 11.54 -4.18
C LYS A 197 -0.82 10.46 -4.87
N LEU A 198 -1.51 9.59 -5.62
CA LEU A 198 -0.86 8.64 -6.52
C LEU A 198 -0.36 9.41 -7.75
N LEU A 199 0.95 9.36 -8.00
CA LEU A 199 1.58 10.02 -9.14
C LEU A 199 1.71 9.07 -10.33
N ASP A 200 2.09 7.81 -10.09
CA ASP A 200 2.28 6.81 -11.12
C ASP A 200 2.22 5.38 -10.54
N VAL A 201 2.06 4.38 -11.39
CA VAL A 201 2.23 2.96 -11.05
C VAL A 201 3.20 2.35 -12.04
N ARG A 202 4.37 1.95 -11.56
CA ARG A 202 5.41 1.33 -12.39
C ARG A 202 5.39 -0.18 -12.28
N SER A 203 5.68 -0.85 -13.38
CA SER A 203 5.91 -2.29 -13.39
C SER A 203 7.34 -2.58 -13.81
N THR A 204 8.04 -3.43 -13.06
CA THR A 204 9.42 -3.80 -13.37
C THR A 204 9.55 -5.30 -13.55
N LYS A 205 10.48 -5.72 -14.43
CA LYS A 205 10.82 -7.13 -14.62
C LYS A 205 11.78 -7.67 -13.55
N ASN A 206 12.51 -6.77 -12.89
CA ASN A 206 13.39 -7.10 -11.78
C ASN A 206 13.15 -6.16 -10.61
N GLU A 207 13.42 -6.64 -9.40
CA GLU A 207 13.14 -5.96 -8.13
C GLU A 207 14.43 -5.45 -7.47
N THR A 208 15.44 -5.10 -8.27
CA THR A 208 16.67 -4.56 -7.69
C THR A 208 16.43 -3.16 -7.15
N SER A 209 17.09 -2.83 -6.05
CA SER A 209 17.00 -1.51 -5.42
C SER A 209 17.34 -0.37 -6.39
N LEU A 210 18.31 -0.59 -7.28
CA LEU A 210 18.69 0.38 -8.30
C LEU A 210 17.57 0.61 -9.32
N THR A 211 16.91 -0.46 -9.77
CA THR A 211 15.79 -0.34 -10.73
C THR A 211 14.63 0.45 -10.11
N ILE A 212 14.23 0.09 -8.88
CA ILE A 212 13.14 0.79 -8.17
C ILE A 212 13.49 2.27 -7.96
N ALA A 213 14.72 2.56 -7.50
CA ALA A 213 15.17 3.93 -7.31
C ALA A 213 15.15 4.74 -8.62
N ASN A 214 15.57 4.14 -9.74
CA ASN A 214 15.56 4.82 -11.04
C ASN A 214 14.14 5.11 -11.53
N GLU A 215 13.19 4.16 -11.37
CA GLU A 215 11.77 4.40 -11.72
C GLU A 215 11.17 5.56 -10.92
N ILE A 216 11.47 5.64 -9.61
CA ILE A 216 11.03 6.76 -8.77
C ILE A 216 11.65 8.07 -9.27
N LYS A 217 12.97 8.10 -9.48
CA LYS A 217 13.69 9.30 -9.97
C LYS A 217 13.18 9.77 -11.32
N GLU A 218 12.99 8.86 -12.27
CA GLU A 218 12.46 9.17 -13.60
C GLU A 218 11.06 9.76 -13.53
N THR A 219 10.19 9.19 -12.72
CA THR A 219 8.83 9.72 -12.52
C THR A 219 8.88 11.12 -11.91
N LEU A 220 9.67 11.34 -10.86
CA LEU A 220 9.81 12.65 -10.24
C LEU A 220 10.45 13.69 -11.17
N LYS A 221 11.43 13.30 -12.00
CA LYS A 221 12.05 14.20 -13.01
C LYS A 221 11.06 14.56 -14.12
N LYS A 222 10.32 13.56 -14.64
CA LYS A 222 9.29 13.78 -15.68
C LYS A 222 8.22 14.76 -15.23
N THR A 223 7.84 14.71 -13.96
CA THR A 223 6.82 15.58 -13.34
C THR A 223 7.41 16.87 -12.76
N LYS A 224 8.73 17.12 -12.89
CA LYS A 224 9.46 18.28 -12.34
C LYS A 224 9.41 18.36 -10.80
N LEU A 225 9.12 17.25 -10.12
CA LEU A 225 9.01 17.20 -8.65
C LEU A 225 10.30 16.74 -7.95
N PHE A 226 11.32 16.33 -8.71
CA PHE A 226 12.54 15.74 -8.15
C PHE A 226 13.23 16.65 -7.12
N ASN A 227 13.37 17.94 -7.43
CA ASN A 227 14.04 18.93 -6.56
C ASN A 227 13.21 19.32 -5.33
N LYS A 228 11.93 18.95 -5.29
CA LYS A 228 11.04 19.16 -4.14
C LYS A 228 11.02 17.96 -3.19
N CYS A 229 11.61 16.82 -3.59
CA CYS A 229 11.58 15.57 -2.83
C CYS A 229 12.59 15.62 -1.68
N ILE A 230 12.08 15.59 -0.44
CA ILE A 230 12.90 15.64 0.79
C ILE A 230 12.84 14.36 1.62
N SER A 231 11.92 13.44 1.32
CA SER A 231 11.83 12.18 2.06
C SER A 231 11.44 11.01 1.17
N PHE A 232 11.90 9.82 1.56
CA PHE A 232 11.52 8.53 0.98
C PHE A 232 10.92 7.63 2.05
N THR A 233 9.77 7.05 1.75
CA THR A 233 9.07 6.09 2.62
C THR A 233 8.85 4.77 1.88
N GLY A 234 9.08 3.65 2.56
CA GLY A 234 8.85 2.30 2.05
C GLY A 234 8.76 1.30 3.20
N ASP A 235 8.52 0.03 2.88
CA ASP A 235 8.65 -1.04 3.87
C ASP A 235 10.11 -1.13 4.37
N ASN A 236 10.28 -1.80 5.52
CA ASN A 236 11.59 -1.89 6.17
C ASN A 236 12.48 -3.02 5.62
N CYS A 237 12.19 -3.53 4.42
CA CYS A 237 12.93 -4.62 3.80
C CYS A 237 14.36 -4.20 3.38
N ASN A 238 15.19 -5.21 3.11
CA ASN A 238 16.57 -4.98 2.67
C ASN A 238 16.65 -4.19 1.36
N THR A 239 15.70 -4.37 0.46
CA THR A 239 15.66 -3.66 -0.84
C THR A 239 15.46 -2.16 -0.64
N ASN A 240 14.56 -1.74 0.26
CA ASN A 240 14.25 -0.32 0.47
C ASN A 240 15.24 0.38 1.40
N PHE A 241 15.62 -0.26 2.53
CA PHE A 241 16.44 0.40 3.56
C PHE A 241 17.69 -0.39 4.00
N GLY A 242 17.89 -1.63 3.53
CA GLY A 242 19.00 -2.47 3.99
C GLY A 242 18.83 -3.01 5.42
N GLY A 243 17.59 -3.18 5.90
CA GLY A 243 17.28 -3.59 7.26
C GLY A 243 17.75 -2.58 8.30
N LEU A 244 18.24 -3.04 9.45
CA LEU A 244 18.74 -2.18 10.54
C LEU A 244 19.99 -1.37 10.18
N ARG A 245 20.74 -1.80 9.17
CA ARG A 245 21.96 -1.10 8.70
C ARG A 245 21.66 0.01 7.68
N ARG A 246 20.52 0.62 7.72
CA ARG A 246 19.93 1.60 6.77
C ARG A 246 20.89 2.56 6.05
N ARG A 247 22.06 2.84 6.59
CA ARG A 247 23.01 3.84 6.08
C ARG A 247 24.11 3.28 5.20
N LYS A 248 24.21 1.95 5.03
CA LYS A 248 25.28 1.31 4.25
C LYS A 248 24.67 0.21 3.38
N GLY A 249 24.91 0.28 2.08
CA GLY A 249 24.60 -0.81 1.17
C GLY A 249 23.78 -0.41 -0.06
N ASN A 250 23.47 -1.42 -0.84
CA ASN A 250 22.75 -1.32 -2.10
C ASN A 250 21.23 -1.39 -1.82
N ASN A 251 20.60 -0.26 -1.50
CA ASN A 251 19.18 -0.15 -1.25
C ASN A 251 18.59 1.13 -1.87
N VAL A 252 17.26 1.17 -2.03
CA VAL A 252 16.55 2.28 -2.69
C VAL A 252 16.86 3.62 -2.03
N PHE A 253 16.80 3.68 -0.70
CA PHE A 253 17.09 4.89 0.06
C PHE A 253 18.49 5.42 -0.23
N THR A 254 19.51 4.55 -0.21
CA THR A 254 20.90 4.96 -0.52
C THR A 254 21.03 5.47 -1.95
N HIS A 255 20.40 4.81 -2.93
CA HIS A 255 20.42 5.28 -4.32
C HIS A 255 19.70 6.62 -4.50
N MET A 256 18.62 6.86 -3.78
CA MET A 256 17.94 8.15 -3.79
C MET A 256 18.77 9.25 -3.11
N LYS A 257 19.37 8.93 -1.96
CA LYS A 257 20.17 9.85 -1.16
C LYS A 257 21.46 10.30 -1.84
N ASN A 258 22.03 9.49 -2.73
CA ASN A 258 23.20 9.88 -3.53
C ASN A 258 22.92 11.10 -4.42
N ASP A 259 21.69 11.24 -4.92
CA ASP A 259 21.28 12.36 -5.76
C ASP A 259 20.63 13.50 -4.94
N VAL A 260 20.09 13.18 -3.77
CA VAL A 260 19.46 14.13 -2.82
C VAL A 260 20.10 13.95 -1.45
N PRO A 261 21.27 14.57 -1.15
CA PRO A 261 22.02 14.35 0.09
C PRO A 261 21.22 14.63 1.37
N ALA A 262 20.31 15.60 1.32
CA ALA A 262 19.43 15.96 2.43
C ALA A 262 18.23 15.01 2.61
N LEU A 263 18.06 13.99 1.74
CA LEU A 263 16.92 13.06 1.79
C LEU A 263 16.80 12.37 3.13
N VAL A 264 15.61 12.38 3.68
CA VAL A 264 15.25 11.71 4.93
C VAL A 264 14.54 10.38 4.62
N GLY A 265 14.96 9.30 5.27
CA GLY A 265 14.35 7.98 5.11
C GLY A 265 13.41 7.65 6.25
N VAL A 266 12.15 7.37 5.94
CA VAL A 266 11.13 6.98 6.92
C VAL A 266 10.66 5.56 6.60
N GLY A 267 11.07 4.57 7.41
CA GLY A 267 10.58 3.21 7.26
C GLY A 267 9.12 3.09 7.71
N CYS A 268 8.36 2.19 7.09
CA CYS A 268 6.93 2.03 7.39
C CYS A 268 6.70 1.67 8.87
N PRO A 269 6.02 2.52 9.65
CA PRO A 269 5.77 2.29 11.07
C PRO A 269 4.78 1.14 11.31
N ALA A 270 3.81 0.95 10.43
CA ALA A 270 2.85 -0.14 10.53
C ALA A 270 3.55 -1.51 10.40
N HIS A 271 4.55 -1.65 9.51
CA HIS A 271 5.40 -2.84 9.45
C HIS A 271 6.21 -3.05 10.74
N ILE A 272 6.72 -1.98 11.35
CA ILE A 272 7.45 -2.08 12.62
C ILE A 272 6.54 -2.66 13.70
N LEU A 273 5.34 -2.12 13.86
CA LEU A 273 4.39 -2.58 14.87
C LEU A 273 3.92 -4.02 14.61
N ASN A 274 3.62 -4.37 13.37
CA ASN A 274 3.21 -5.73 13.01
C ASN A 274 4.33 -6.73 13.28
N ASN A 275 5.55 -6.44 12.85
CA ASN A 275 6.68 -7.33 13.08
C ASN A 275 7.03 -7.44 14.57
N CYS A 276 6.88 -6.36 15.34
CA CYS A 276 7.03 -6.39 16.79
C CYS A 276 6.03 -7.36 17.43
N LEU A 277 4.76 -7.29 17.02
CA LEU A 277 3.73 -8.21 17.49
C LEU A 277 4.08 -9.67 17.18
N HIS A 278 4.51 -9.97 15.95
CA HIS A 278 4.94 -11.33 15.58
C HIS A 278 6.17 -11.78 16.35
N HIS A 279 7.16 -10.91 16.55
CA HIS A 279 8.33 -11.22 17.37
C HIS A 279 7.95 -11.61 18.80
N GLY A 280 7.03 -10.87 19.41
CA GLY A 280 6.52 -11.18 20.74
C GLY A 280 5.70 -12.48 20.75
N ALA A 281 4.76 -12.63 19.81
CA ALA A 281 3.90 -13.81 19.72
C ALA A 281 4.68 -15.11 19.55
N ASN A 282 5.82 -15.07 18.87
CA ASN A 282 6.70 -16.24 18.70
C ASN A 282 7.44 -16.66 19.98
N GLN A 283 7.40 -15.87 21.05
CA GLN A 283 8.02 -16.24 22.34
C GLN A 283 7.10 -17.06 23.24
N ILE A 284 5.80 -17.11 22.95
CA ILE A 284 4.86 -17.91 23.74
C ILE A 284 4.82 -19.35 23.23
N SER A 285 4.65 -20.28 24.16
CA SER A 285 4.64 -21.71 23.86
C SER A 285 3.42 -22.17 23.04
N LEU A 286 2.40 -21.33 22.90
CA LEU A 286 1.18 -21.58 22.13
C LEU A 286 1.15 -20.74 20.85
N ASP A 287 1.19 -21.36 19.69
CA ASP A 287 1.04 -20.69 18.38
C ASP A 287 -0.42 -20.27 18.15
N VAL A 288 -0.76 -19.08 18.67
CA VAL A 288 -2.11 -18.50 18.62
C VAL A 288 -2.57 -18.24 17.18
N GLU A 289 -1.69 -17.79 16.29
CA GLU A 289 -2.04 -17.52 14.90
C GLU A 289 -2.40 -18.81 14.16
N SER A 290 -1.63 -19.88 14.36
CA SER A 290 -1.92 -21.20 13.81
C SER A 290 -3.26 -21.75 14.32
N ILE A 291 -3.57 -21.57 15.59
CA ILE A 291 -4.86 -22.01 16.19
C ILE A 291 -6.03 -21.27 15.51
N ILE A 292 -5.95 -19.96 15.37
CA ILE A 292 -6.99 -19.16 14.71
C ILE A 292 -7.16 -19.59 13.25
N TYR A 293 -6.06 -19.71 12.51
CA TYR A 293 -6.08 -20.10 11.11
C TYR A 293 -6.69 -21.49 10.91
N LYS A 294 -6.24 -22.49 11.69
CA LYS A 294 -6.74 -23.88 11.60
C LYS A 294 -8.21 -23.98 12.01
N THR A 295 -8.63 -23.22 13.03
CA THR A 295 -10.03 -23.17 13.44
C THR A 295 -10.89 -22.60 12.31
N TYR A 296 -10.53 -21.47 11.73
CA TYR A 296 -11.22 -20.91 10.57
C TYR A 296 -11.25 -21.89 9.39
N GLN A 297 -10.11 -22.47 9.03
CA GLN A 297 -10.01 -23.42 7.93
C GLN A 297 -10.92 -24.63 8.12
N HIS A 298 -11.01 -25.17 9.34
CA HIS A 298 -11.86 -26.32 9.64
C HIS A 298 -13.33 -26.09 9.29
N PHE A 299 -13.86 -24.90 9.57
CA PHE A 299 -15.25 -24.55 9.30
C PHE A 299 -15.50 -23.91 7.92
N SER A 300 -14.47 -23.39 7.27
CA SER A 300 -14.61 -22.72 5.96
C SER A 300 -14.70 -23.70 4.77
N ILE A 301 -14.26 -24.96 4.94
CA ILE A 301 -14.19 -25.94 3.85
C ILE A 301 -15.53 -26.67 3.68
N TYR A 302 -16.22 -27.03 4.78
CA TYR A 302 -17.43 -27.83 4.76
C TYR A 302 -18.58 -27.12 5.49
N THR A 303 -19.69 -26.91 4.78
CA THR A 303 -20.89 -26.28 5.35
C THR A 303 -21.52 -27.10 6.49
N VAL A 304 -21.46 -28.43 6.41
CA VAL A 304 -21.97 -29.33 7.46
C VAL A 304 -21.34 -29.03 8.82
N ARG A 305 -20.03 -28.81 8.88
CA ARG A 305 -19.34 -28.46 10.12
C ARG A 305 -19.81 -27.14 10.71
N THR A 306 -20.19 -26.20 9.85
CA THR A 306 -20.75 -24.92 10.29
C THR A 306 -22.14 -25.09 10.91
N GLU A 307 -22.97 -25.96 10.34
CA GLU A 307 -24.29 -26.29 10.93
C GLU A 307 -24.10 -27.02 12.26
N GLU A 308 -23.23 -28.02 12.32
CA GLU A 308 -22.88 -28.70 13.58
C GLU A 308 -22.42 -27.67 14.66
N LEU A 309 -21.56 -26.69 14.31
CA LEU A 309 -21.15 -25.67 15.26
C LEU A 309 -22.33 -24.83 15.76
N LYS A 310 -23.33 -24.56 14.93
CA LYS A 310 -24.54 -23.84 15.37
C LYS A 310 -25.32 -24.65 16.43
N ASP A 311 -25.40 -25.98 16.29
CA ASP A 311 -26.02 -26.83 17.29
C ASP A 311 -25.26 -26.79 18.63
N PHE A 312 -23.92 -26.77 18.58
CA PHE A 312 -23.10 -26.55 19.77
C PHE A 312 -23.26 -25.15 20.37
N CYS A 313 -23.48 -24.12 19.55
CA CYS A 313 -23.80 -22.79 20.06
C CYS A 313 -25.13 -22.79 20.85
N LEU A 314 -26.16 -23.44 20.32
CA LEU A 314 -27.44 -23.61 21.00
C LEU A 314 -27.27 -24.39 22.32
N PHE A 315 -26.47 -25.46 22.30
CA PHE A 315 -26.20 -26.29 23.48
C PHE A 315 -25.55 -25.52 24.63
N VAL A 316 -24.61 -24.57 24.31
CA VAL A 316 -23.92 -23.76 25.32
C VAL A 316 -24.55 -22.38 25.51
N ASP A 317 -25.73 -22.13 24.97
CA ASP A 317 -26.50 -20.87 25.06
C ASP A 317 -25.71 -19.63 24.61
N ILE A 318 -25.10 -19.71 23.44
CA ILE A 318 -24.46 -18.54 22.80
C ILE A 318 -24.99 -18.33 21.38
N GLU A 319 -25.00 -17.06 20.93
CA GLU A 319 -25.34 -16.75 19.56
C GLU A 319 -24.21 -17.16 18.58
N TYR A 320 -24.60 -17.90 17.53
CA TYR A 320 -23.64 -18.20 16.46
C TYR A 320 -23.15 -16.95 15.75
N LYS A 321 -21.84 -16.79 15.66
CA LYS A 321 -21.18 -15.74 14.87
C LYS A 321 -20.15 -16.36 13.94
N LYS A 322 -20.24 -16.00 12.65
CA LYS A 322 -19.30 -16.49 11.64
C LYS A 322 -17.86 -16.23 12.05
N LEU A 323 -17.01 -17.25 12.03
CA LEU A 323 -15.59 -17.13 12.30
C LEU A 323 -14.91 -16.25 11.22
N LEU A 324 -13.91 -15.51 11.64
CA LEU A 324 -13.17 -14.60 10.78
C LEU A 324 -11.83 -15.22 10.39
N SER A 325 -11.43 -15.02 9.13
CA SER A 325 -10.10 -15.43 8.67
C SER A 325 -9.04 -14.47 9.20
N HIS A 326 -7.89 -15.02 9.53
CA HIS A 326 -6.66 -14.26 9.76
C HIS A 326 -5.69 -14.50 8.61
N SER A 327 -4.98 -13.47 8.20
CA SER A 327 -3.88 -13.55 7.25
C SER A 327 -2.68 -12.80 7.83
N VAL A 328 -1.54 -13.47 7.89
CA VAL A 328 -0.28 -12.92 8.42
C VAL A 328 0.12 -11.61 7.71
N THR A 329 -0.27 -11.46 6.44
CA THR A 329 0.00 -10.25 5.65
C THR A 329 -1.02 -9.13 5.85
N ARG A 330 -2.10 -9.35 6.63
CA ARG A 330 -3.16 -8.37 6.91
C ARG A 330 -3.16 -8.02 8.39
N TRP A 331 -2.40 -7.02 8.77
CA TRP A 331 -2.10 -6.64 10.15
C TRP A 331 -3.33 -6.47 11.03
N LEU A 332 -4.38 -5.85 10.53
CA LEU A 332 -5.60 -5.61 11.30
C LEU A 332 -6.53 -6.83 11.42
N SER A 333 -6.19 -7.99 10.82
CA SER A 333 -7.07 -9.17 10.83
C SER A 333 -6.97 -10.03 12.10
N LEU A 334 -5.88 -9.93 12.86
CA LEU A 334 -5.64 -10.79 14.04
C LEU A 334 -6.58 -10.46 15.21
N TYR A 335 -6.70 -9.19 15.57
CA TYR A 335 -7.52 -8.76 16.70
C TYR A 335 -9.01 -9.15 16.57
N PRO A 336 -9.70 -8.85 15.44
CA PRO A 336 -11.10 -9.26 15.26
C PRO A 336 -11.26 -10.78 15.19
N SER A 337 -10.28 -11.52 14.65
CA SER A 337 -10.32 -12.98 14.60
C SER A 337 -10.18 -13.60 15.99
N LEU A 338 -9.26 -13.09 16.83
CA LEU A 338 -9.12 -13.46 18.25
C LEU A 338 -10.39 -13.16 19.03
N SER A 339 -10.93 -11.95 18.87
CA SER A 339 -12.16 -11.54 19.57
C SER A 339 -13.34 -12.43 19.18
N ARG A 340 -13.47 -12.80 17.90
CA ARG A 340 -14.51 -13.70 17.42
C ARG A 340 -14.31 -15.13 17.95
N MET A 341 -13.07 -15.62 17.97
CA MET A 341 -12.77 -16.94 18.52
C MET A 341 -13.10 -17.03 20.00
N LEU A 342 -12.80 -15.99 20.80
CA LEU A 342 -13.16 -15.93 22.21
C LEU A 342 -14.67 -15.88 22.44
N GLN A 343 -15.44 -15.15 21.62
CA GLN A 343 -16.90 -15.13 21.68
C GLN A 343 -17.49 -16.52 21.42
N MET A 344 -16.85 -17.29 20.56
CA MET A 344 -17.29 -18.65 20.17
C MET A 344 -16.63 -19.75 21.00
N TYR A 345 -15.73 -19.41 21.93
CA TYR A 345 -14.85 -20.35 22.61
C TYR A 345 -15.61 -21.52 23.31
N PRO A 346 -16.71 -21.29 24.05
CA PRO A 346 -17.43 -22.38 24.69
C PRO A 346 -17.97 -23.43 23.70
N ALA A 347 -18.56 -22.98 22.59
CA ALA A 347 -19.08 -23.86 21.54
C ALA A 347 -17.95 -24.58 20.79
N LEU A 348 -16.86 -23.86 20.45
CA LEU A 348 -15.67 -24.42 19.80
C LEU A 348 -15.04 -25.53 20.68
N LYS A 349 -14.88 -25.26 21.97
CA LYS A 349 -14.32 -26.23 22.91
C LYS A 349 -15.21 -27.49 23.00
N SER A 350 -16.52 -27.31 23.16
CA SER A 350 -17.47 -28.41 23.19
C SER A 350 -17.44 -29.21 21.90
N TYR A 351 -17.44 -28.54 20.73
CA TYR A 351 -17.35 -29.17 19.42
C TYR A 351 -16.07 -30.02 19.27
N PHE A 352 -14.88 -29.41 19.44
CA PHE A 352 -13.63 -30.11 19.17
C PHE A 352 -13.30 -31.24 20.16
N LEU A 353 -13.87 -31.20 21.36
CA LEU A 353 -13.72 -32.27 22.35
C LEU A 353 -14.75 -33.39 22.15
N SER A 354 -15.82 -33.18 21.37
CA SER A 354 -16.90 -34.16 21.16
C SER A 354 -16.80 -34.93 19.85
N ILE A 355 -16.10 -34.38 18.82
CA ILE A 355 -15.99 -35.07 17.52
C ILE A 355 -14.93 -36.18 17.54
N ASP A 356 -15.20 -37.29 16.82
CA ASP A 356 -14.35 -38.50 16.84
C ASP A 356 -12.92 -38.25 16.34
N LYS A 357 -12.74 -37.38 15.30
CA LYS A 357 -11.46 -37.12 14.62
C LYS A 357 -11.15 -35.63 14.52
N PRO A 358 -10.95 -34.94 15.64
CA PRO A 358 -10.54 -33.53 15.59
C PRO A 358 -9.11 -33.38 15.05
N PRO A 359 -8.78 -32.24 14.40
CA PRO A 359 -7.40 -31.92 14.12
C PRO A 359 -6.58 -31.90 15.40
N ILE A 360 -5.50 -32.68 15.46
CA ILE A 360 -4.68 -32.91 16.66
C ILE A 360 -4.28 -31.60 17.35
N VAL A 361 -3.84 -30.59 16.60
CA VAL A 361 -3.44 -29.30 17.15
C VAL A 361 -4.60 -28.59 17.86
N LEU A 362 -5.82 -28.64 17.29
CA LEU A 362 -7.01 -28.03 17.90
C LEU A 362 -7.48 -28.84 19.12
N LYS A 363 -7.41 -30.17 19.07
CA LYS A 363 -7.71 -31.03 20.23
C LYS A 363 -6.81 -30.66 21.41
N HIS A 364 -5.48 -30.66 21.22
CA HIS A 364 -4.54 -30.32 22.29
C HIS A 364 -4.76 -28.91 22.82
N PHE A 365 -5.10 -27.96 21.93
CA PHE A 365 -5.40 -26.60 22.35
C PHE A 365 -6.64 -26.52 23.26
N PHE A 366 -7.74 -27.16 22.88
CA PHE A 366 -8.98 -27.14 23.68
C PHE A 366 -8.93 -28.03 24.95
N GLU A 367 -8.02 -29.02 24.98
CA GLU A 367 -7.69 -29.80 26.19
C GLU A 367 -6.80 -28.99 27.14
N ASN A 368 -6.05 -28.02 26.66
CA ASN A 368 -5.17 -27.18 27.49
C ASN A 368 -6.01 -26.32 28.43
N SER A 369 -5.82 -26.47 29.72
CA SER A 369 -6.54 -25.74 30.76
C SER A 369 -6.30 -24.22 30.70
N LEU A 370 -5.16 -23.78 30.20
CA LEU A 370 -4.79 -22.38 30.01
C LEU A 370 -5.00 -21.87 28.57
N GLY A 371 -5.47 -22.70 27.63
CA GLY A 371 -5.64 -22.34 26.22
C GLY A 371 -6.49 -21.09 26.02
N GLU A 372 -7.63 -20.99 26.69
CA GLU A 372 -8.48 -19.79 26.66
C GLU A 372 -7.76 -18.55 27.21
N HIS A 373 -6.95 -18.72 28.26
CA HIS A 373 -6.26 -17.63 28.94
C HIS A 373 -5.13 -17.07 28.10
N TYR A 374 -4.44 -17.89 27.32
CA TYR A 374 -3.52 -17.46 26.26
C TYR A 374 -4.24 -16.60 25.22
N LEU A 375 -5.41 -17.03 24.72
CA LEU A 375 -6.18 -16.21 23.77
C LEU A 375 -6.61 -14.87 24.38
N ARG A 376 -7.07 -14.85 25.62
CA ARG A 376 -7.49 -13.63 26.31
C ARG A 376 -6.32 -12.68 26.56
N HIS A 377 -5.18 -13.21 26.96
CA HIS A 377 -3.97 -12.41 27.12
C HIS A 377 -3.53 -11.81 25.79
N MET A 378 -3.48 -12.64 24.73
CA MET A 378 -3.14 -12.18 23.38
C MET A 378 -4.15 -11.18 22.83
N GLN A 379 -5.43 -11.34 23.06
CA GLN A 379 -6.43 -10.34 22.67
C GLN A 379 -6.14 -8.97 23.29
N SER A 380 -5.90 -8.94 24.62
CA SER A 380 -5.55 -7.70 25.33
C SER A 380 -4.22 -7.10 24.85
N PHE A 381 -3.26 -7.95 24.50
CA PHE A 381 -1.96 -7.53 24.01
C PHE A 381 -2.06 -6.95 22.57
N VAL A 382 -2.69 -7.69 21.66
CA VAL A 382 -2.87 -7.29 20.26
C VAL A 382 -3.71 -6.01 20.13
N ALA A 383 -4.63 -5.76 21.06
CA ALA A 383 -5.45 -4.54 21.08
C ALA A 383 -4.61 -3.26 21.08
N VAL A 384 -3.48 -3.24 21.80
CA VAL A 384 -2.56 -2.08 21.85
C VAL A 384 -2.00 -1.76 20.46
N PHE A 385 -1.59 -2.79 19.74
CA PHE A 385 -1.06 -2.63 18.38
C PHE A 385 -2.15 -2.30 17.38
N HIS A 386 -3.30 -2.98 17.47
CA HIS A 386 -4.42 -2.80 16.56
C HIS A 386 -4.90 -1.34 16.51
N GLU A 387 -5.10 -0.72 17.66
CA GLU A 387 -5.52 0.68 17.76
C GLU A 387 -4.49 1.63 17.11
N GLN A 388 -3.19 1.42 17.39
CA GLN A 388 -2.16 2.30 16.86
C GLN A 388 -1.88 2.08 15.38
N VAL A 389 -1.99 0.85 14.88
CA VAL A 389 -1.92 0.59 13.43
C VAL A 389 -3.09 1.26 12.71
N GLN A 390 -4.32 1.18 13.26
CA GLN A 390 -5.47 1.91 12.69
C GLN A 390 -5.26 3.43 12.66
N ASN A 391 -4.58 3.99 13.67
CA ASN A 391 -4.21 5.40 13.67
C ASN A 391 -3.18 5.74 12.59
N ILE A 392 -2.16 4.90 12.42
CA ILE A 392 -1.09 5.07 11.43
C ILE A 392 -1.59 4.90 10.00
N GLU A 393 -2.60 4.07 9.76
CA GLU A 393 -3.18 3.83 8.44
C GLU A 393 -4.16 4.94 7.98
N LYS A 394 -4.43 5.95 8.80
CA LYS A 394 -5.24 7.10 8.38
C LYS A 394 -4.57 7.84 7.22
N SER A 395 -5.35 8.21 6.22
CA SER A 395 -4.86 8.81 4.97
C SER A 395 -4.13 10.15 5.13
N LYS A 396 -4.31 10.82 6.26
CA LYS A 396 -3.75 12.15 6.54
C LYS A 396 -2.96 12.22 7.84
N ILE A 397 -2.27 11.15 8.21
CA ILE A 397 -1.39 11.15 9.38
C ILE A 397 -0.07 11.86 9.09
N SER A 398 0.38 12.71 9.98
CA SER A 398 1.69 13.36 9.93
C SER A 398 2.78 12.52 10.59
N LEU A 399 4.05 12.79 10.25
CA LEU A 399 5.20 12.10 10.86
C LEU A 399 5.24 12.25 12.39
N VAL A 400 4.86 13.42 12.91
CA VAL A 400 4.83 13.65 14.37
C VAL A 400 3.79 12.79 15.08
N GLU A 401 2.64 12.57 14.45
CA GLU A 401 1.61 11.66 14.99
C GLU A 401 2.06 10.20 14.92
N VAL A 402 2.78 9.83 13.86
CA VAL A 402 3.41 8.50 13.74
C VAL A 402 4.40 8.27 14.87
N VAL A 403 5.28 9.22 15.13
CA VAL A 403 6.25 9.14 16.24
C VAL A 403 5.54 9.04 17.58
N ALA A 404 4.50 9.84 17.80
CA ALA A 404 3.68 9.78 19.02
C ALA A 404 3.00 8.40 19.19
N SER A 405 2.47 7.81 18.11
CA SER A 405 1.86 6.47 18.12
C SER A 405 2.88 5.38 18.46
N LEU A 406 4.07 5.39 17.85
CA LEU A 406 5.15 4.45 18.17
C LEU A 406 5.59 4.55 19.64
N ASN A 407 5.75 5.77 20.14
CA ASN A 407 6.11 6.02 21.55
C ASN A 407 4.99 5.57 22.50
N SER A 408 3.73 5.76 22.15
CA SER A 408 2.58 5.29 22.93
C SER A 408 2.59 3.77 23.09
N VAL A 409 2.79 3.02 21.99
CA VAL A 409 2.92 1.56 22.06
C VAL A 409 4.09 1.17 22.96
N LYS A 410 5.26 1.74 22.72
CA LYS A 410 6.47 1.42 23.50
C LYS A 410 6.27 1.67 25.00
N THR A 411 5.72 2.82 25.38
CA THR A 411 5.43 3.18 26.77
C THR A 411 4.42 2.22 27.38
N THR A 412 3.35 1.87 26.65
CA THR A 412 2.34 0.94 27.13
C THR A 412 2.92 -0.46 27.37
N ILE A 413 3.76 -0.96 26.44
CA ILE A 413 4.40 -2.27 26.59
C ILE A 413 5.40 -2.28 27.73
N LEU A 414 6.21 -1.22 27.90
CA LEU A 414 7.13 -1.08 29.02
C LEU A 414 6.40 -1.08 30.36
N GLU A 415 5.27 -0.39 30.47
CA GLU A 415 4.49 -0.35 31.71
C GLU A 415 3.83 -1.71 31.98
N ARG A 416 3.29 -2.38 30.96
CA ARG A 416 2.77 -3.75 31.11
C ARG A 416 3.85 -4.75 31.53
N LYS A 417 5.05 -4.63 30.97
CA LYS A 417 6.22 -5.42 31.39
C LYS A 417 6.57 -5.16 32.85
N ARG A 418 6.70 -3.88 33.23
CA ARG A 418 7.06 -3.49 34.61
C ARG A 418 6.09 -4.06 35.65
N GLN A 419 4.79 -4.12 35.31
CA GLN A 419 3.76 -4.63 36.21
C GLN A 419 3.49 -6.13 36.01
N MET A 420 4.15 -6.81 35.07
CA MET A 420 3.83 -8.19 34.64
C MET A 420 2.32 -8.34 34.43
N PHE A 421 1.76 -7.40 33.65
CA PHE A 421 0.31 -7.25 33.50
C PHE A 421 -0.32 -8.46 32.80
N VAL A 422 -1.32 -9.02 33.45
CA VAL A 422 -2.33 -9.91 32.87
C VAL A 422 -3.71 -9.42 33.30
N SER A 423 -4.75 -9.70 32.50
CA SER A 423 -6.10 -9.27 32.86
C SER A 423 -6.56 -9.88 34.19
N ILE A 424 -7.47 -9.20 34.88
CA ILE A 424 -8.00 -9.66 36.19
C ILE A 424 -8.56 -11.08 36.08
N GLN A 425 -9.25 -11.41 34.99
CA GLN A 425 -9.80 -12.74 34.75
C GLN A 425 -8.70 -13.80 34.65
N VAL A 426 -7.64 -13.53 33.87
CA VAL A 426 -6.48 -14.43 33.77
C VAL A 426 -5.81 -14.60 35.14
N LYS A 427 -5.58 -13.49 35.85
CA LYS A 427 -4.97 -13.51 37.20
C LYS A 427 -5.77 -14.35 38.19
N SER A 428 -7.11 -14.20 38.21
CA SER A 428 -8.00 -14.99 39.08
C SER A 428 -7.91 -16.50 38.77
N THR A 429 -7.82 -16.87 37.49
CA THR A 429 -7.64 -18.28 37.12
C THR A 429 -6.28 -18.84 37.52
N LEU A 430 -5.22 -18.09 37.31
CA LEU A 430 -3.87 -18.50 37.73
C LEU A 430 -3.80 -18.69 39.26
N THR A 431 -4.48 -17.84 40.04
CA THR A 431 -4.57 -18.02 41.49
C THR A 431 -5.24 -19.34 41.86
N LYS A 432 -6.42 -19.63 41.24
CA LYS A 432 -7.13 -20.92 41.47
C LYS A 432 -6.27 -22.12 41.07
N PHE A 433 -5.57 -22.04 39.95
CA PHE A 433 -4.70 -23.12 39.48
C PHE A 433 -3.53 -23.39 40.42
N ARG A 434 -2.97 -22.34 41.04
CA ARG A 434 -1.96 -22.50 42.09
C ARG A 434 -2.56 -23.19 43.34
N GLU A 435 -3.77 -22.82 43.74
CA GLU A 435 -4.48 -23.49 44.82
C GLU A 435 -4.76 -24.98 44.53
N GLU A 436 -4.92 -25.33 43.23
CA GLU A 436 -5.08 -26.71 42.75
C GLU A 436 -3.74 -27.45 42.56
N GLY A 437 -2.58 -26.83 42.88
CA GLY A 437 -1.27 -27.46 42.73
C GLY A 437 -0.71 -27.47 41.30
N LYS A 438 -1.24 -26.62 40.39
CA LYS A 438 -0.82 -26.51 39.00
C LYS A 438 0.22 -25.35 38.80
N ASP A 439 1.19 -25.27 39.71
CA ASP A 439 2.19 -24.18 39.73
C ASP A 439 3.00 -24.16 38.45
N ARG A 440 3.39 -25.33 37.94
CA ARG A 440 4.22 -25.45 36.74
C ARG A 440 3.57 -24.81 35.50
N GLU A 441 2.28 -25.05 35.29
CA GLU A 441 1.52 -24.46 34.18
C GLU A 441 1.41 -22.94 34.33
N CYS A 442 1.17 -22.48 35.55
CA CYS A 442 1.12 -21.03 35.86
C CYS A 442 2.47 -20.35 35.62
N ASP A 443 3.56 -20.98 36.05
CA ASP A 443 4.90 -20.43 35.89
C ASP A 443 5.34 -20.40 34.43
N LEU A 444 5.00 -21.44 33.65
CA LEU A 444 5.21 -21.45 32.19
C LEU A 444 4.45 -20.30 31.52
N PHE A 445 3.16 -20.12 31.84
CA PHE A 445 2.35 -19.04 31.29
C PHE A 445 2.95 -17.66 31.62
N MET A 446 3.38 -17.43 32.85
CA MET A 446 3.98 -16.17 33.26
C MET A 446 5.37 -15.94 32.63
N SER A 447 6.14 -17.00 32.42
CA SER A 447 7.41 -16.97 31.69
C SER A 447 7.19 -16.58 30.22
N ASP A 448 6.18 -17.15 29.56
CA ASP A 448 5.78 -16.80 28.20
C ASP A 448 5.38 -15.32 28.10
N VAL A 449 4.58 -14.83 29.06
CA VAL A 449 4.18 -13.41 29.13
C VAL A 449 5.40 -12.49 29.31
N SER A 450 6.36 -12.86 30.16
CA SER A 450 7.61 -12.10 30.32
C SER A 450 8.39 -12.04 29.01
N SER A 451 8.62 -13.20 28.40
CA SER A 451 9.39 -13.32 27.15
C SER A 451 8.75 -12.55 26.00
N LEU A 452 7.40 -12.56 25.89
CA LEU A 452 6.64 -11.75 24.94
C LEU A 452 6.93 -10.26 25.12
N TYR A 453 6.83 -9.74 26.35
CA TYR A 453 7.10 -8.33 26.60
C TYR A 453 8.57 -7.98 26.35
N ASP A 454 9.51 -8.83 26.76
CA ASP A 454 10.95 -8.62 26.59
C ASP A 454 11.31 -8.53 25.11
N SER A 455 10.81 -9.45 24.30
CA SER A 455 11.03 -9.49 22.86
C SER A 455 10.46 -8.25 22.16
N CYS A 456 9.24 -7.82 22.54
CA CYS A 456 8.63 -6.63 21.96
C CYS A 456 9.39 -5.35 22.31
N VAL A 457 9.83 -5.18 23.57
CA VAL A 457 10.62 -4.02 23.99
C VAL A 457 11.93 -3.96 23.23
N ALA A 458 12.66 -5.07 23.15
CA ALA A 458 13.92 -5.14 22.41
C ALA A 458 13.73 -4.80 20.93
N TYR A 459 12.69 -5.34 20.30
CA TYR A 459 12.36 -5.04 18.91
C TYR A 459 12.02 -3.56 18.70
N LEU A 460 11.18 -2.98 19.56
CA LEU A 460 10.81 -1.57 19.46
C LEU A 460 12.02 -0.65 19.69
N ASP A 461 12.88 -0.96 20.67
CA ASP A 461 14.09 -0.20 20.93
C ASP A 461 14.99 -0.14 19.70
N GLU A 462 15.17 -1.27 19.02
CA GLU A 462 16.02 -1.36 17.84
C GLU A 462 15.44 -0.60 16.64
N TRP A 463 14.14 -0.80 16.35
CA TRP A 463 13.52 -0.28 15.13
C TRP A 463 13.02 1.15 15.25
N THR A 464 12.68 1.64 16.44
CA THR A 464 12.22 3.03 16.63
C THR A 464 13.36 4.05 16.78
N ASN A 465 14.61 3.61 16.96
CA ASN A 465 15.76 4.52 17.01
C ASN A 465 15.86 5.46 15.81
N SER A 466 15.48 4.99 14.62
CA SER A 466 15.49 5.82 13.41
C SER A 466 14.47 6.95 13.42
N PHE A 467 13.52 6.93 14.36
CA PHE A 467 12.52 7.98 14.54
C PHE A 467 12.90 9.00 15.61
N ALA A 468 13.98 8.73 16.37
CA ALA A 468 14.43 9.63 17.45
C ALA A 468 14.82 11.02 16.92
N GLU A 469 15.36 11.11 15.69
CA GLU A 469 15.71 12.38 15.05
C GLU A 469 14.50 13.29 14.82
N PHE A 470 13.28 12.75 14.75
CA PHE A 470 12.06 13.51 14.52
C PHE A 470 11.40 14.04 15.80
N LYS A 471 11.94 13.72 16.96
CA LYS A 471 11.41 14.21 18.24
C LYS A 471 11.43 15.74 18.34
N CYS A 472 12.36 16.39 17.65
CA CYS A 472 12.44 17.85 17.56
C CYS A 472 11.18 18.49 16.94
N PHE A 473 10.32 17.71 16.27
CA PHE A 473 9.06 18.17 15.69
C PHE A 473 7.84 17.97 16.61
N ASP A 474 7.97 17.46 17.83
CA ASP A 474 6.85 17.18 18.75
C ASP A 474 6.00 18.42 19.05
N TRP A 475 6.56 19.62 18.99
CA TRP A 475 5.84 20.87 19.15
C TRP A 475 4.77 21.08 18.06
N MET A 476 4.93 20.47 16.88
CA MET A 476 3.98 20.58 15.76
C MET A 476 2.69 19.79 15.98
N LEU A 477 2.58 18.98 17.02
CA LEU A 477 1.30 18.36 17.44
C LEU A 477 0.30 19.39 17.96
N LEU A 478 0.77 20.58 18.36
CA LEU A 478 -0.06 21.66 18.92
C LEU A 478 -0.93 21.19 20.09
N SER A 479 -0.42 20.29 20.91
CA SER A 479 -1.14 19.77 22.07
C SER A 479 -1.28 20.83 23.15
N ASN A 480 -0.20 21.61 23.38
CA ASN A 480 -0.13 22.75 24.29
C ASN A 480 0.80 23.80 23.71
N ALA A 481 0.62 25.07 24.09
CA ALA A 481 1.61 26.11 23.85
C ALA A 481 2.92 25.72 24.55
N LYS A 482 4.04 25.74 23.82
CA LYS A 482 5.35 25.37 24.32
C LYS A 482 6.28 26.58 24.32
N GLU A 483 7.36 26.52 25.06
CA GLU A 483 8.39 27.55 25.02
C GLU A 483 9.16 27.47 23.69
N TRP A 484 9.73 28.58 23.25
CA TRP A 484 10.55 28.65 22.03
C TRP A 484 11.72 27.64 22.04
N ALA A 485 12.31 27.40 23.19
CA ALA A 485 13.36 26.40 23.37
C ALA A 485 12.96 24.98 22.88
N ASN A 486 11.67 24.67 22.76
CA ASN A 486 11.18 23.42 22.18
C ASN A 486 11.18 23.44 20.64
N VAL A 487 11.25 24.62 20.01
CA VAL A 487 11.27 24.81 18.54
C VAL A 487 12.71 24.87 18.03
N GLU A 488 13.65 25.42 18.79
CA GLU A 488 15.06 25.56 18.40
C GLU A 488 15.72 24.27 17.88
N PRO A 489 15.52 23.08 18.48
CA PRO A 489 16.08 21.84 17.94
C PRO A 489 15.54 21.49 16.54
N CYS A 490 14.30 21.89 16.22
CA CYS A 490 13.73 21.71 14.91
C CYS A 490 14.39 22.64 13.87
N VAL A 491 14.64 23.91 14.23
CA VAL A 491 15.35 24.88 13.37
C VAL A 491 16.76 24.37 13.07
N ASN A 492 17.49 23.91 14.08
CA ASN A 492 18.83 23.34 13.92
C ASN A 492 18.81 22.11 13.00
N TYR A 493 17.86 21.18 13.20
CA TYR A 493 17.71 20.01 12.32
C TYR A 493 17.46 20.39 10.86
N LEU A 494 16.61 21.38 10.62
CA LEU A 494 16.31 21.83 9.26
C LEU A 494 17.51 22.55 8.62
N ALA A 495 18.26 23.32 9.39
CA ALA A 495 19.51 23.94 8.93
C ALA A 495 20.56 22.88 8.51
N GLU A 496 20.71 21.78 9.26
CA GLU A 496 21.56 20.64 8.88
C GLU A 496 21.11 19.97 7.57
N LYS A 497 19.84 20.12 7.19
CA LYS A 497 19.28 19.64 5.92
C LYS A 497 19.33 20.70 4.81
N ASN A 498 20.03 21.79 5.00
CA ASN A 498 20.14 22.94 4.08
C ASN A 498 18.78 23.61 3.81
N VAL A 499 17.88 23.59 4.77
CA VAL A 499 16.65 24.38 4.74
C VAL A 499 16.94 25.71 5.43
N ASP A 500 16.95 26.78 4.65
CA ASP A 500 17.15 28.14 5.17
C ASP A 500 15.85 28.64 5.83
N ILE A 501 15.98 29.03 7.11
CA ILE A 501 14.85 29.54 7.92
C ILE A 501 15.27 30.86 8.54
N ASP A 502 14.46 31.87 8.33
CA ASP A 502 14.51 33.14 9.06
C ASP A 502 13.93 32.89 10.47
N ASP A 503 14.81 32.64 11.43
CA ASP A 503 14.46 32.27 12.78
C ASP A 503 13.79 33.42 13.56
N ALA A 504 14.14 34.67 13.28
CA ALA A 504 13.50 35.84 13.87
C ALA A 504 12.04 35.95 13.43
N LYS A 505 11.79 35.81 12.12
CA LYS A 505 10.45 35.80 11.56
C LYS A 505 9.63 34.61 12.05
N LEU A 506 10.27 33.43 12.15
CA LEU A 506 9.64 32.23 12.68
C LEU A 506 9.24 32.42 14.15
N PHE A 507 10.09 33.07 14.96
CA PHE A 507 9.78 33.38 16.35
C PHE A 507 8.51 34.25 16.49
N ASP A 508 8.41 35.31 15.68
CA ASP A 508 7.23 36.20 15.70
C ASP A 508 5.96 35.44 15.29
N GLN A 509 6.03 34.60 14.25
CA GLN A 509 4.92 33.73 13.83
C GLN A 509 4.55 32.70 14.91
N TYR A 510 5.54 32.17 15.60
CA TYR A 510 5.33 31.21 16.69
C TYR A 510 4.57 31.84 17.87
N GLN A 511 4.81 33.12 18.20
CA GLN A 511 4.03 33.84 19.22
C GLN A 511 2.53 33.93 18.82
N GLY A 512 2.25 34.15 17.53
CA GLY A 512 0.89 34.11 17.00
C GLY A 512 0.25 32.72 17.15
N LEU A 513 1.01 31.67 16.84
CA LEU A 513 0.58 30.27 17.00
C LEU A 513 0.28 29.91 18.45
N CYS A 514 1.11 30.32 19.39
CA CYS A 514 0.87 30.11 20.83
C CYS A 514 -0.44 30.75 21.30
N LYS A 515 -0.72 31.98 20.88
CA LYS A 515 -2.00 32.68 21.19
C LYS A 515 -3.20 31.94 20.58
N PHE A 516 -3.07 31.43 19.35
CA PHE A 516 -4.11 30.62 18.70
C PHE A 516 -4.40 29.34 19.50
N VAL A 517 -3.36 28.56 19.84
CA VAL A 517 -3.47 27.31 20.62
C VAL A 517 -4.12 27.58 21.98
N GLN A 518 -3.68 28.62 22.68
CA GLN A 518 -4.26 29.00 23.96
C GLN A 518 -5.76 29.33 23.85
N ARG A 519 -6.14 30.17 22.88
CA ARG A 519 -7.54 30.53 22.62
C ARG A 519 -8.40 29.30 22.33
N ARG A 520 -7.88 28.35 21.53
CA ARG A 520 -8.62 27.11 21.21
C ARG A 520 -8.81 26.23 22.45
N HIS A 521 -7.82 26.16 23.34
CA HIS A 521 -7.97 25.47 24.63
C HIS A 521 -8.98 26.14 25.56
N GLU A 522 -9.04 27.46 25.60
CA GLU A 522 -10.04 28.21 26.38
C GLU A 522 -11.45 28.02 25.81
N THR A 523 -11.60 27.89 24.48
CA THR A 523 -12.90 27.79 23.82
C THR A 523 -13.47 26.37 23.84
N ASP A 524 -12.68 25.36 23.38
CA ASP A 524 -13.08 23.96 23.33
C ASP A 524 -11.82 23.04 23.30
N ALA A 525 -11.23 22.83 24.47
CA ALA A 525 -10.07 21.97 24.63
C ALA A 525 -10.32 20.52 24.17
N THR A 526 -11.55 20.02 24.38
CA THR A 526 -11.90 18.63 24.07
C THR A 526 -11.95 18.40 22.56
N ALA A 527 -12.60 19.27 21.80
CA ALA A 527 -12.63 19.16 20.35
C ALA A 527 -11.24 19.37 19.76
N PHE A 528 -10.50 20.41 20.20
CA PHE A 528 -9.16 20.70 19.71
C PHE A 528 -8.16 19.55 19.97
N SER A 529 -8.23 18.90 21.14
CA SER A 529 -7.35 17.75 21.44
C SER A 529 -7.62 16.54 20.57
N LYS A 530 -8.85 16.37 20.04
CA LYS A 530 -9.22 15.26 19.14
C LYS A 530 -8.85 15.50 17.67
N MET A 531 -8.54 16.72 17.30
CA MET A 531 -8.12 17.06 15.93
C MET A 531 -6.75 16.47 15.62
N MET A 532 -6.57 16.05 14.39
CA MET A 532 -5.24 15.66 13.86
C MET A 532 -4.33 16.90 13.71
N ALA A 533 -3.03 16.70 13.76
CA ALA A 533 -2.06 17.79 13.65
C ALA A 533 -2.26 18.63 12.38
N HIS A 534 -2.46 17.97 11.21
CA HIS A 534 -2.71 18.69 9.96
C HIS A 534 -3.98 19.54 9.98
N GLU A 535 -5.03 19.12 10.69
CA GLU A 535 -6.29 19.89 10.82
C GLU A 535 -6.08 21.14 11.66
N LYS A 536 -5.34 21.03 12.78
CA LYS A 536 -4.98 22.16 13.63
C LYS A 536 -4.15 23.21 12.86
N TRP A 537 -3.18 22.73 12.05
CA TRP A 537 -2.36 23.61 11.21
C TRP A 537 -3.20 24.26 10.10
N THR A 538 -4.10 23.52 9.46
CA THR A 538 -4.99 24.07 8.44
C THR A 538 -5.88 25.17 9.04
N GLU A 539 -6.46 24.92 10.22
CA GLU A 539 -7.28 25.90 10.93
C GLU A 539 -6.46 27.17 11.29
N TYR A 540 -5.23 26.99 11.78
CA TYR A 540 -4.32 28.09 12.07
C TYR A 540 -4.10 28.97 10.83
N PHE A 541 -3.72 28.37 9.69
CA PHE A 541 -3.46 29.09 8.46
C PHE A 541 -4.69 29.75 7.83
N GLN A 542 -5.90 29.30 8.15
CA GLN A 542 -7.15 29.97 7.73
C GLN A 542 -7.47 31.22 8.57
N HIS A 543 -6.84 31.37 9.74
CA HIS A 543 -7.02 32.50 10.65
C HIS A 543 -5.88 33.52 10.58
N CYS A 544 -4.80 33.23 9.86
CA CYS A 544 -3.69 34.16 9.56
C CYS A 544 -3.87 34.85 8.23
#